data_d4652a1fae10d011d5f63e8668b6d84d
#
_entry.id   d4652a1fae10d011d5f63e8668b6d84d
#
_cell.length_a   1.000
_cell.length_b   1.000
_cell.length_c   1.000
_cell.angle_alpha   90.00
_cell.angle_beta   90.00
_cell.angle_gamma   90.00
#
_symmetry.space_group_name_H-M   'P 1'
#
loop_
_entity.id
_entity.type
_entity.pdbx_description
1 polymer ?
#
loop_
_entity_poly.entity_id
_entity_poly.type
_entity_poly.pdbx_seq_one_letter_code
_entity_poly.pdbx_strand_id
1 'polypeptide(L)'
;MILNKNLKNMVVEPNETINRVIKFIQKSGFNGVFVSNKDKKIIGIITDADIRKIFLQNKLSNKLKAGDVMNKNFLSISQQENEEDYYKILINSEKVIIPILKNKKLINFIHINDLKFKKKIIKSKSDKKKILVIGGLGYIGSVLVELLLKNNYRVNILDINFYGNFFNEKFKKNKNLNFFLGDCYNKKMISRAIKGCSDVVHLGEIVGDPAVNLNTKFSIRHNYENTNFVITECIKNNINKFIFASSCSVYGSSKVKCNEKSKLNPVSLYAKCKIESEKAILSFKSGSFCPVVLRLSTVYGDSPRKRFDLVVNRFTIMSIIGRHIGLYGGSSWRPFISVKDVSRAILKTLKTKNEIVRNEIFNVGGTKENYKIMDIVNILKKYINLSFSYEKKINDRRNYKVSFKKIEKKMLFKTKDKLDNVIKDLVKKYKKLNFNPNNDNFYNDSKIRKILMKK
;
A
#
# COMPACT_ATOMS: atom_id res chain seq x y z
N MET A 1 -31.41 -0.47 11.24
CA MET A 1 -32.55 -0.25 10.33
C MET A 1 -32.19 -0.79 8.97
N ILE A 2 -32.70 -1.97 8.63
CA ILE A 2 -32.51 -2.56 7.28
C ILE A 2 -33.27 -1.63 6.34
N LEU A 3 -32.58 -1.07 5.34
CA LEU A 3 -33.22 -0.22 4.32
C LEU A 3 -34.37 -0.99 3.69
N ASN A 4 -35.59 -0.43 3.69
CA ASN A 4 -36.73 -0.98 2.96
C ASN A 4 -36.37 -1.03 1.48
N LYS A 5 -36.05 -2.25 0.98
CA LYS A 5 -35.67 -2.47 -0.40
C LYS A 5 -36.90 -2.67 -1.25
N ASN A 6 -36.86 -2.14 -2.46
CA ASN A 6 -37.94 -2.40 -3.41
C ASN A 6 -37.89 -3.85 -3.87
N LEU A 7 -38.87 -4.65 -3.46
CA LEU A 7 -38.96 -6.09 -3.76
C LEU A 7 -39.60 -6.39 -5.11
N LYS A 8 -40.15 -5.39 -5.81
CA LYS A 8 -40.98 -5.54 -7.05
C LYS A 8 -40.23 -6.30 -8.16
N ASN A 9 -38.92 -6.17 -8.27
CA ASN A 9 -38.10 -6.84 -9.27
C ASN A 9 -37.22 -7.97 -8.71
N MET A 10 -37.55 -8.45 -7.51
CA MET A 10 -36.71 -9.45 -6.81
C MET A 10 -37.33 -10.83 -6.80
N VAL A 11 -38.60 -10.97 -7.24
CA VAL A 11 -39.34 -12.22 -7.19
C VAL A 11 -39.84 -12.57 -8.58
N VAL A 12 -39.68 -13.83 -8.97
CA VAL A 12 -40.16 -14.42 -10.24
C VAL A 12 -40.94 -15.70 -9.96
N GLU A 13 -41.77 -16.12 -10.90
CA GLU A 13 -42.47 -17.40 -10.82
C GLU A 13 -41.65 -18.55 -11.44
N PRO A 14 -41.90 -19.83 -11.07
CA PRO A 14 -41.15 -20.98 -11.60
C PRO A 14 -41.26 -21.13 -13.10
N ASN A 15 -42.37 -20.72 -13.69
CA ASN A 15 -42.63 -20.80 -15.12
C ASN A 15 -42.05 -19.65 -15.95
N GLU A 16 -41.41 -18.70 -15.29
CA GLU A 16 -40.82 -17.55 -15.96
C GLU A 16 -39.60 -17.96 -16.80
N THR A 17 -39.48 -17.38 -18.00
CA THR A 17 -38.36 -17.71 -18.91
C THR A 17 -37.03 -17.18 -18.36
N ILE A 18 -35.94 -17.91 -18.64
CA ILE A 18 -34.61 -17.52 -18.15
C ILE A 18 -34.18 -16.15 -18.67
N ASN A 19 -34.55 -15.76 -19.87
CA ASN A 19 -34.28 -14.44 -20.44
C ASN A 19 -34.94 -13.32 -19.62
N ARG A 20 -36.15 -13.58 -19.13
CA ARG A 20 -36.82 -12.59 -18.24
C ARG A 20 -36.21 -12.56 -16.85
N VAL A 21 -35.80 -13.71 -16.31
CA VAL A 21 -35.03 -13.80 -15.08
C VAL A 21 -33.75 -12.96 -15.15
N ILE A 22 -32.98 -13.07 -16.25
CA ILE A 22 -31.77 -12.28 -16.47
C ILE A 22 -32.08 -10.77 -16.46
N LYS A 23 -33.16 -10.35 -17.13
CA LYS A 23 -33.62 -8.95 -17.14
C LYS A 23 -33.98 -8.47 -15.72
N PHE A 24 -34.63 -9.31 -14.90
CA PHE A 24 -34.92 -8.99 -13.50
C PHE A 24 -33.65 -8.85 -12.67
N ILE A 25 -32.67 -9.75 -12.81
CA ILE A 25 -31.37 -9.64 -12.15
C ILE A 25 -30.66 -8.33 -12.52
N GLN A 26 -30.63 -7.98 -13.80
CA GLN A 26 -30.05 -6.71 -14.27
C GLN A 26 -30.75 -5.49 -13.70
N LYS A 27 -32.11 -5.45 -13.73
CA LYS A 27 -32.91 -4.34 -13.21
C LYS A 27 -32.79 -4.18 -11.69
N SER A 28 -32.67 -5.30 -10.97
CA SER A 28 -32.56 -5.28 -9.50
C SER A 28 -31.22 -4.73 -9.03
N GLY A 29 -30.14 -4.97 -9.77
CA GLY A 29 -28.77 -4.62 -9.37
C GLY A 29 -28.21 -5.44 -8.20
N PHE A 30 -28.89 -6.55 -7.79
CA PHE A 30 -28.53 -7.37 -6.64
C PHE A 30 -28.01 -8.76 -6.98
N ASN A 31 -27.58 -9.00 -8.21
CA ASN A 31 -26.94 -10.24 -8.67
C ASN A 31 -27.75 -11.52 -8.42
N GLY A 32 -29.08 -11.42 -8.22
CA GLY A 32 -29.95 -12.56 -8.01
C GLY A 32 -31.41 -12.19 -7.86
N VAL A 33 -32.27 -13.20 -7.95
CA VAL A 33 -33.73 -13.11 -7.76
C VAL A 33 -34.23 -14.31 -6.97
N PHE A 34 -35.37 -14.16 -6.31
CA PHE A 34 -36.06 -15.22 -5.59
C PHE A 34 -37.16 -15.82 -6.42
N VAL A 35 -37.35 -17.12 -6.31
CA VAL A 35 -38.46 -17.83 -7.01
C VAL A 35 -39.55 -18.13 -6.00
N SER A 36 -40.80 -17.71 -6.29
CA SER A 36 -41.94 -17.96 -5.41
C SER A 36 -42.98 -18.82 -6.08
N ASN A 37 -43.70 -19.64 -5.30
CA ASN A 37 -44.86 -20.35 -5.74
C ASN A 37 -46.14 -19.46 -5.78
N LYS A 38 -47.29 -20.03 -6.18
CA LYS A 38 -48.58 -19.33 -6.22
C LYS A 38 -49.00 -18.74 -4.87
N ASP A 39 -48.60 -19.35 -3.74
CA ASP A 39 -48.88 -18.85 -2.39
C ASP A 39 -47.94 -17.74 -1.95
N LYS A 40 -47.08 -17.23 -2.85
CA LYS A 40 -46.02 -16.24 -2.61
C LYS A 40 -44.95 -16.71 -1.59
N LYS A 41 -44.81 -18.02 -1.40
CA LYS A 41 -43.73 -18.63 -0.60
C LYS A 41 -42.47 -18.78 -1.43
N ILE A 42 -41.31 -18.39 -0.91
CA ILE A 42 -40.02 -18.54 -1.61
C ILE A 42 -39.65 -20.03 -1.61
N ILE A 43 -39.41 -20.56 -2.81
CA ILE A 43 -39.07 -21.96 -3.07
C ILE A 43 -37.71 -22.16 -3.72
N GLY A 44 -37.05 -21.06 -4.09
CA GLY A 44 -35.71 -21.10 -4.67
C GLY A 44 -35.09 -19.72 -4.83
N ILE A 45 -33.81 -19.72 -5.23
CA ILE A 45 -33.04 -18.53 -5.58
C ILE A 45 -32.26 -18.79 -6.87
N ILE A 46 -32.15 -17.77 -7.72
CA ILE A 46 -31.29 -17.79 -8.91
C ILE A 46 -30.33 -16.61 -8.83
N THR A 47 -29.05 -16.88 -8.96
CA THR A 47 -27.98 -15.87 -8.95
C THR A 47 -27.27 -15.77 -10.30
N ASP A 48 -26.47 -14.73 -10.52
CA ASP A 48 -25.59 -14.61 -11.69
C ASP A 48 -24.64 -15.81 -11.82
N ALA A 49 -24.25 -16.43 -10.71
CA ALA A 49 -23.39 -17.60 -10.70
C ALA A 49 -24.11 -18.83 -11.30
N ASP A 50 -25.40 -18.97 -10.99
CA ASP A 50 -26.23 -20.08 -11.53
C ASP A 50 -26.42 -19.91 -13.03
N ILE A 51 -26.69 -18.69 -13.50
CA ILE A 51 -26.80 -18.37 -14.93
C ILE A 51 -25.51 -18.67 -15.68
N ARG A 52 -24.36 -18.23 -15.14
CA ARG A 52 -23.04 -18.48 -15.73
C ARG A 52 -22.71 -19.97 -15.79
N LYS A 53 -23.07 -20.74 -14.77
CA LYS A 53 -22.87 -22.20 -14.75
C LYS A 53 -23.60 -22.88 -15.88
N ILE A 54 -24.88 -22.51 -16.15
CA ILE A 54 -25.70 -23.05 -17.23
C ILE A 54 -25.11 -22.66 -18.58
N PHE A 55 -24.68 -21.43 -18.74
CA PHE A 55 -24.03 -20.94 -19.95
C PHE A 55 -22.76 -21.74 -20.27
N LEU A 56 -21.89 -21.96 -19.30
CA LEU A 56 -20.66 -22.74 -19.45
C LEU A 56 -20.91 -24.22 -19.76
N GLN A 57 -22.06 -24.76 -19.36
CA GLN A 57 -22.48 -26.12 -19.67
C GLN A 57 -23.16 -26.24 -21.04
N ASN A 58 -23.24 -25.17 -21.83
CA ASN A 58 -23.98 -25.10 -23.12
C ASN A 58 -25.46 -25.50 -22.99
N LYS A 59 -26.05 -25.31 -21.79
CA LYS A 59 -27.46 -25.68 -21.51
C LYS A 59 -28.39 -24.47 -21.57
N LEU A 60 -27.87 -23.26 -21.83
CA LEU A 60 -28.69 -22.06 -21.92
C LEU A 60 -29.59 -22.14 -23.17
N SER A 61 -30.89 -22.15 -22.96
CA SER A 61 -31.90 -22.25 -24.00
C SER A 61 -33.07 -21.32 -23.67
N ASN A 62 -33.74 -20.79 -24.71
CA ASN A 62 -34.95 -19.98 -24.56
C ASN A 62 -36.14 -20.77 -23.95
N LYS A 63 -36.08 -22.10 -23.93
CA LYS A 63 -37.07 -22.98 -23.32
C LYS A 63 -36.92 -23.16 -21.83
N LEU A 64 -35.71 -22.83 -21.27
CA LEU A 64 -35.44 -22.96 -19.85
C LEU A 64 -36.26 -21.98 -19.01
N LYS A 65 -36.81 -22.49 -17.91
CA LYS A 65 -37.63 -21.76 -16.95
C LYS A 65 -36.91 -21.58 -15.62
N ALA A 66 -37.34 -20.62 -14.83
CA ALA A 66 -36.79 -20.32 -13.50
C ALA A 66 -36.80 -21.57 -12.59
N GLY A 67 -37.84 -22.37 -12.65
CA GLY A 67 -37.97 -23.61 -11.89
C GLY A 67 -36.93 -24.68 -12.18
N ASP A 68 -36.40 -24.70 -13.44
CA ASP A 68 -35.38 -25.66 -13.88
C ASP A 68 -33.98 -25.28 -13.36
N VAL A 69 -33.79 -24.00 -13.05
CA VAL A 69 -32.49 -23.41 -12.77
C VAL A 69 -32.31 -23.05 -11.29
N MET A 70 -33.39 -22.80 -10.57
CA MET A 70 -33.34 -22.32 -9.20
C MET A 70 -32.62 -23.29 -8.25
N ASN A 71 -31.81 -22.74 -7.37
CA ASN A 71 -31.29 -23.47 -6.23
C ASN A 71 -32.39 -23.58 -5.16
N LYS A 72 -32.86 -24.82 -4.94
CA LYS A 72 -33.89 -25.14 -3.92
C LYS A 72 -33.31 -25.22 -2.51
N ASN A 73 -32.01 -25.52 -2.39
CA ASN A 73 -31.31 -25.59 -1.09
C ASN A 73 -30.60 -24.26 -0.82
N PHE A 74 -31.37 -23.24 -0.47
CA PHE A 74 -30.86 -21.89 -0.23
C PHE A 74 -30.93 -21.53 1.26
N LEU A 75 -29.96 -20.71 1.71
CA LEU A 75 -29.96 -20.14 3.05
C LEU A 75 -31.00 -19.02 3.14
N SER A 76 -31.78 -18.99 4.21
CA SER A 76 -32.74 -17.93 4.53
C SER A 76 -32.63 -17.52 6.00
N ILE A 77 -33.07 -16.32 6.30
CA ILE A 77 -33.07 -15.74 7.65
C ILE A 77 -34.52 -15.54 8.09
N SER A 78 -34.85 -15.93 9.34
CA SER A 78 -36.17 -15.67 9.94
C SER A 78 -36.27 -14.20 10.43
N GLN A 79 -37.44 -13.60 10.33
CA GLN A 79 -37.71 -12.24 10.86
C GLN A 79 -37.48 -12.14 12.40
N GLN A 80 -37.47 -13.24 13.12
CA GLN A 80 -37.29 -13.25 14.58
C GLN A 80 -35.83 -13.08 15.01
N GLU A 81 -34.87 -13.19 14.10
CA GLU A 81 -33.46 -13.00 14.39
C GLU A 81 -33.11 -11.52 14.54
N ASN A 82 -32.12 -11.19 15.38
CA ASN A 82 -31.64 -9.82 15.58
C ASN A 82 -30.97 -9.31 14.30
N GLU A 83 -31.22 -8.06 13.92
CA GLU A 83 -30.60 -7.42 12.75
C GLU A 83 -29.06 -7.52 12.71
N GLU A 84 -28.40 -7.53 13.87
CA GLU A 84 -26.95 -7.68 13.94
C GLU A 84 -26.48 -9.06 13.51
N ASP A 85 -27.29 -10.08 13.71
CA ASP A 85 -26.95 -11.45 13.38
C ASP A 85 -27.13 -11.72 11.88
N TYR A 86 -28.01 -11.01 11.19
CA TYR A 86 -28.16 -11.10 9.73
C TYR A 86 -26.85 -10.88 8.99
N TYR A 87 -26.07 -9.88 9.43
CA TYR A 87 -24.78 -9.58 8.80
C TYR A 87 -23.69 -10.59 9.14
N LYS A 88 -23.73 -11.18 10.34
CA LYS A 88 -22.83 -12.29 10.72
C LYS A 88 -23.11 -13.52 9.85
N ILE A 89 -24.39 -13.84 9.64
CA ILE A 89 -24.83 -14.95 8.79
C ILE A 89 -24.34 -14.71 7.34
N LEU A 90 -24.51 -13.51 6.79
CA LEU A 90 -24.06 -13.17 5.45
C LEU A 90 -22.54 -13.31 5.29
N ILE A 91 -21.76 -12.83 6.27
CA ILE A 91 -20.28 -12.89 6.25
C ILE A 91 -19.79 -14.33 6.29
N ASN A 92 -20.41 -15.17 7.14
CA ASN A 92 -19.98 -16.55 7.36
C ASN A 92 -20.45 -17.52 6.28
N SER A 93 -21.52 -17.17 5.55
CA SER A 93 -22.14 -18.06 4.56
C SER A 93 -21.52 -17.98 3.16
N GLU A 94 -20.64 -17.00 2.90
CA GLU A 94 -20.07 -16.72 1.57
C GLU A 94 -21.14 -16.47 0.47
N LYS A 95 -22.40 -16.21 0.85
CA LYS A 95 -23.49 -15.92 -0.09
C LYS A 95 -23.54 -14.46 -0.48
N VAL A 96 -23.92 -14.19 -1.71
CA VAL A 96 -24.04 -12.81 -2.23
C VAL A 96 -25.33 -12.15 -1.77
N ILE A 97 -26.41 -12.94 -1.65
CA ILE A 97 -27.75 -12.48 -1.29
C ILE A 97 -28.47 -13.56 -0.47
N ILE A 98 -29.17 -13.16 0.59
CA ILE A 98 -29.94 -14.05 1.46
C ILE A 98 -31.32 -13.44 1.72
N PRO A 99 -32.44 -14.17 1.48
CA PRO A 99 -33.77 -13.68 1.77
C PRO A 99 -34.07 -13.66 3.28
N ILE A 100 -34.80 -12.65 3.72
CA ILE A 100 -35.40 -12.60 5.05
C ILE A 100 -36.89 -12.96 4.90
N LEU A 101 -37.29 -14.00 5.59
CA LEU A 101 -38.61 -14.62 5.42
C LEU A 101 -39.45 -14.51 6.69
N LYS A 102 -40.77 -14.30 6.49
CA LYS A 102 -41.81 -14.51 7.50
C LYS A 102 -42.84 -15.49 6.92
N ASN A 103 -43.09 -16.59 7.60
CA ASN A 103 -43.97 -17.66 7.12
C ASN A 103 -43.65 -18.11 5.67
N LYS A 104 -42.34 -18.25 5.37
CA LYS A 104 -41.77 -18.54 4.04
C LYS A 104 -42.02 -17.49 2.95
N LYS A 105 -42.65 -16.35 3.26
CA LYS A 105 -42.83 -15.22 2.35
C LYS A 105 -41.68 -14.22 2.48
N LEU A 106 -41.23 -13.65 1.36
CA LEU A 106 -40.17 -12.65 1.33
C LEU A 106 -40.68 -11.33 1.94
N ILE A 107 -40.02 -10.88 2.99
CA ILE A 107 -40.28 -9.58 3.61
C ILE A 107 -39.14 -8.58 3.34
N ASN A 108 -37.91 -9.08 3.18
CA ASN A 108 -36.74 -8.31 2.81
C ASN A 108 -35.61 -9.26 2.39
N PHE A 109 -34.42 -8.75 2.11
CA PHE A 109 -33.22 -9.53 1.90
C PHE A 109 -31.98 -8.74 2.30
N ILE A 110 -30.90 -9.46 2.58
CA ILE A 110 -29.57 -8.87 2.75
C ILE A 110 -28.69 -9.22 1.56
N HIS A 111 -27.83 -8.28 1.19
CA HIS A 111 -26.90 -8.41 0.08
C HIS A 111 -25.50 -8.01 0.51
N ILE A 112 -24.47 -8.59 -0.12
CA ILE A 112 -23.06 -8.29 0.24
C ILE A 112 -22.72 -6.78 0.17
N ASN A 113 -23.44 -6.03 -0.65
CA ASN A 113 -23.30 -4.57 -0.71
C ASN A 113 -23.77 -3.87 0.57
N ASP A 114 -24.67 -4.48 1.35
CA ASP A 114 -25.16 -3.90 2.60
C ASP A 114 -24.07 -3.89 3.68
N LEU A 115 -23.10 -4.78 3.60
CA LEU A 115 -21.90 -4.75 4.44
C LEU A 115 -21.10 -3.44 4.26
N LYS A 116 -21.18 -2.82 3.06
CA LYS A 116 -20.55 -1.51 2.79
C LYS A 116 -21.25 -0.38 3.53
N PHE A 117 -22.57 -0.43 3.69
CA PHE A 117 -23.35 0.58 4.40
C PHE A 117 -23.19 0.48 5.93
N LYS A 118 -23.14 -0.73 6.50
CA LYS A 118 -22.91 -0.89 7.95
C LYS A 118 -21.51 -0.45 8.37
N LYS A 119 -20.47 -0.67 7.55
CA LYS A 119 -19.13 -0.07 7.77
C LYS A 119 -19.18 1.47 7.84
N LYS A 120 -20.17 2.12 7.25
CA LYS A 120 -20.37 3.58 7.32
C LYS A 120 -21.09 4.02 8.61
N ILE A 121 -21.96 3.18 9.16
CA ILE A 121 -22.76 3.44 10.38
C ILE A 121 -22.00 3.06 11.66
N ILE A 122 -21.23 1.96 11.64
CA ILE A 122 -20.36 1.55 12.77
C ILE A 122 -19.13 2.49 12.92
N LYS A 123 -18.91 3.40 11.96
CA LYS A 123 -17.92 4.50 12.06
C LYS A 123 -18.32 5.66 12.95
N SER A 124 -19.38 5.57 13.73
CA SER A 124 -19.69 6.56 14.76
C SER A 124 -19.13 6.12 16.11
N LYS A 125 -18.12 6.82 16.55
CA LYS A 125 -17.37 6.81 17.81
C LYS A 125 -16.15 5.88 17.85
N SER A 126 -15.00 6.50 17.53
CA SER A 126 -13.65 6.24 18.09
C SER A 126 -12.95 4.90 17.90
N ASP A 127 -13.11 4.18 16.80
CA ASP A 127 -12.09 3.21 16.48
C ASP A 127 -11.03 3.83 15.58
N LYS A 128 -9.90 4.19 16.21
CA LYS A 128 -8.70 4.69 15.51
C LYS A 128 -8.32 3.69 14.42
N LYS A 129 -8.26 4.14 13.17
CA LYS A 129 -7.82 3.27 12.07
C LYS A 129 -6.50 2.60 12.43
N LYS A 130 -6.41 1.29 12.19
CA LYS A 130 -5.19 0.51 12.39
C LYS A 130 -4.47 0.35 11.05
N ILE A 131 -3.19 0.71 11.01
CA ILE A 131 -2.35 0.66 9.82
C ILE A 131 -1.25 -0.37 10.05
N LEU A 132 -1.04 -1.26 9.07
CA LEU A 132 0.15 -2.09 9.04
C LEU A 132 1.26 -1.35 8.28
N VAL A 133 2.42 -1.18 8.91
CA VAL A 133 3.65 -0.66 8.27
C VAL A 133 4.65 -1.80 8.17
N ILE A 134 4.86 -2.32 6.97
CA ILE A 134 5.91 -3.30 6.69
C ILE A 134 7.21 -2.54 6.43
N GLY A 135 8.28 -2.90 7.15
CA GLY A 135 9.53 -2.11 7.17
C GLY A 135 9.45 -0.90 8.13
N GLY A 136 8.62 -1.00 9.18
CA GLY A 136 8.37 0.10 10.12
C GLY A 136 9.55 0.47 11.00
N LEU A 137 10.55 -0.40 11.17
CA LEU A 137 11.80 -0.13 11.88
C LEU A 137 12.88 0.51 10.98
N GLY A 138 12.62 0.57 9.67
CA GLY A 138 13.53 1.16 8.68
C GLY A 138 13.62 2.69 8.75
N TYR A 139 14.42 3.27 7.85
CA TYR A 139 14.70 4.71 7.78
C TYR A 139 13.45 5.57 7.58
N ILE A 140 12.61 5.23 6.58
CA ILE A 140 11.34 5.93 6.34
C ILE A 140 10.29 5.48 7.34
N GLY A 141 10.23 4.17 7.60
CA GLY A 141 9.22 3.55 8.45
C GLY A 141 9.18 4.13 9.86
N SER A 142 10.33 4.33 10.48
CA SER A 142 10.41 4.86 11.85
C SER A 142 9.85 6.30 11.96
N VAL A 143 10.12 7.17 10.97
CA VAL A 143 9.56 8.53 10.93
C VAL A 143 8.06 8.50 10.64
N LEU A 144 7.63 7.61 9.74
CA LEU A 144 6.21 7.44 9.41
C LEU A 144 5.41 6.93 10.62
N VAL A 145 5.91 5.92 11.33
CA VAL A 145 5.24 5.36 12.50
C VAL A 145 5.03 6.43 13.57
N GLU A 146 6.06 7.23 13.87
CA GLU A 146 5.93 8.36 14.80
C GLU A 146 4.85 9.35 14.34
N LEU A 147 4.82 9.68 13.04
CA LEU A 147 3.82 10.59 12.48
C LEU A 147 2.41 10.01 12.55
N LEU A 148 2.23 8.71 12.29
CA LEU A 148 0.93 8.03 12.38
C LEU A 148 0.42 8.01 13.81
N LEU A 149 1.26 7.69 14.80
CA LEU A 149 0.90 7.70 16.23
C LEU A 149 0.49 9.12 16.70
N LYS A 150 1.24 10.16 16.28
CA LYS A 150 0.88 11.58 16.54
C LYS A 150 -0.44 11.99 15.89
N ASN A 151 -0.87 11.30 14.82
CA ASN A 151 -2.16 11.51 14.16
C ASN A 151 -3.25 10.52 14.63
N ASN A 152 -3.08 9.93 15.81
CA ASN A 152 -4.02 9.05 16.47
C ASN A 152 -4.36 7.75 15.73
N TYR A 153 -3.48 7.23 14.86
CA TYR A 153 -3.61 5.90 14.30
C TYR A 153 -3.13 4.82 15.30
N ARG A 154 -3.71 3.62 15.22
CA ARG A 154 -3.07 2.41 15.76
C ARG A 154 -2.14 1.88 14.69
N VAL A 155 -0.95 1.45 15.08
CA VAL A 155 0.07 0.98 14.13
C VAL A 155 0.55 -0.41 14.51
N ASN A 156 0.49 -1.31 13.54
CA ASN A 156 1.24 -2.57 13.59
C ASN A 156 2.50 -2.39 12.75
N ILE A 157 3.66 -2.72 13.29
CA ILE A 157 4.92 -2.83 12.55
C ILE A 157 5.15 -4.30 12.25
N LEU A 158 5.40 -4.64 10.97
CA LEU A 158 6.00 -5.91 10.60
C LEU A 158 7.38 -5.64 10.00
N ASP A 159 8.43 -6.15 10.64
CA ASP A 159 9.80 -5.91 10.22
C ASP A 159 10.69 -7.11 10.55
N ILE A 160 11.59 -7.45 9.63
CA ILE A 160 12.57 -8.53 9.84
C ILE A 160 13.71 -8.12 10.78
N ASN A 161 13.77 -6.84 11.12
CA ASN A 161 14.71 -6.22 12.05
C ASN A 161 16.20 -6.40 11.66
N PHE A 162 16.52 -6.37 10.40
CA PHE A 162 17.93 -6.46 9.94
C PHE A 162 18.82 -5.36 10.52
N TYR A 163 18.26 -4.18 10.74
CA TYR A 163 19.03 -2.98 11.13
C TYR A 163 18.88 -2.58 12.60
N GLY A 164 18.09 -3.30 13.39
CA GLY A 164 17.83 -2.98 14.79
C GLY A 164 16.63 -2.03 14.99
N ASN A 165 16.20 -1.92 16.24
CA ASN A 165 15.11 -1.04 16.65
C ASN A 165 15.66 0.20 17.35
N PHE A 166 15.54 1.35 16.71
CA PHE A 166 16.03 2.66 17.19
C PHE A 166 14.92 3.58 17.72
N PHE A 167 13.72 3.09 17.94
CA PHE A 167 12.70 3.86 18.64
C PHE A 167 13.13 4.12 20.09
N ASN A 168 12.82 5.34 20.57
CA ASN A 168 12.99 5.63 21.99
C ASN A 168 11.94 4.88 22.83
N GLU A 169 12.18 4.77 24.14
CA GLU A 169 11.33 3.99 25.05
C GLU A 169 9.89 4.51 25.12
N LYS A 170 9.66 5.82 24.97
CA LYS A 170 8.32 6.40 24.92
C LYS A 170 7.47 5.83 23.78
N PHE A 171 8.08 5.65 22.58
CA PHE A 171 7.37 5.05 21.45
C PHE A 171 7.23 3.54 21.61
N LYS A 172 8.24 2.85 22.11
CA LYS A 172 8.18 1.40 22.38
C LYS A 172 7.03 1.04 23.33
N LYS A 173 6.78 1.87 24.34
CA LYS A 173 5.71 1.69 25.35
C LYS A 173 4.35 2.23 24.91
N ASN A 174 4.18 2.72 23.67
CA ASN A 174 2.93 3.30 23.20
C ASN A 174 1.86 2.20 22.98
N LYS A 175 0.74 2.28 23.71
CA LYS A 175 -0.38 1.30 23.62
C LYS A 175 -1.04 1.18 22.23
N ASN A 176 -0.81 2.14 21.35
CA ASN A 176 -1.31 2.11 19.97
C ASN A 176 -0.28 1.53 18.99
N LEU A 177 0.85 1.00 19.45
CA LEU A 177 1.92 0.43 18.64
C LEU A 177 2.15 -1.03 19.01
N ASN A 178 2.09 -1.90 17.99
CA ASN A 178 2.43 -3.33 18.14
C ASN A 178 3.59 -3.69 17.22
N PHE A 179 4.48 -4.53 17.71
CA PHE A 179 5.64 -5.03 16.97
C PHE A 179 5.46 -6.50 16.62
N PHE A 180 5.63 -6.81 15.34
CA PHE A 180 5.71 -8.17 14.80
C PHE A 180 7.08 -8.30 14.14
N LEU A 181 8.01 -8.99 14.81
CA LEU A 181 9.37 -9.17 14.32
C LEU A 181 9.45 -10.45 13.49
N GLY A 182 9.70 -10.32 12.21
CA GLY A 182 9.80 -11.46 11.30
C GLY A 182 9.66 -11.07 9.82
N ASP A 183 9.85 -12.08 8.96
CA ASP A 183 9.75 -11.94 7.52
C ASP A 183 8.28 -11.81 7.09
N CYS A 184 7.97 -10.81 6.27
CA CYS A 184 6.63 -10.61 5.70
C CYS A 184 6.23 -11.73 4.71
N TYR A 185 7.17 -12.54 4.22
CA TYR A 185 6.91 -13.75 3.43
C TYR A 185 6.42 -14.93 4.28
N ASN A 186 6.53 -14.83 5.60
CA ASN A 186 6.00 -15.84 6.52
C ASN A 186 4.49 -15.65 6.72
N LYS A 187 3.69 -16.61 6.21
CA LYS A 187 2.23 -16.57 6.24
C LYS A 187 1.65 -16.38 7.65
N LYS A 188 2.19 -17.08 8.67
CA LYS A 188 1.73 -16.94 10.07
C LYS A 188 2.01 -15.53 10.60
N MET A 189 3.16 -14.98 10.26
CA MET A 189 3.59 -13.66 10.72
C MET A 189 2.74 -12.54 10.10
N ILE A 190 2.59 -12.53 8.77
CA ILE A 190 1.79 -11.49 8.10
C ILE A 190 0.32 -11.59 8.48
N SER A 191 -0.27 -12.78 8.60
CA SER A 191 -1.66 -12.97 9.01
C SER A 191 -1.94 -12.41 10.42
N ARG A 192 -0.98 -12.53 11.34
CA ARG A 192 -1.09 -11.91 12.68
C ARG A 192 -0.96 -10.40 12.62
N ALA A 193 0.01 -9.89 11.86
CA ALA A 193 0.30 -8.46 11.77
C ALA A 193 -0.81 -7.67 11.07
N ILE A 194 -1.44 -8.25 10.03
CA ILE A 194 -2.49 -7.60 9.22
C ILE A 194 -3.87 -7.61 9.88
N LYS A 195 -4.08 -8.48 10.88
CA LYS A 195 -5.39 -8.66 11.52
C LYS A 195 -5.95 -7.34 12.07
N GLY A 196 -7.14 -6.97 11.58
CA GLY A 196 -7.85 -5.76 11.98
C GLY A 196 -7.26 -4.46 11.42
N CYS A 197 -6.27 -4.52 10.54
CA CYS A 197 -5.78 -3.35 9.84
C CYS A 197 -6.73 -2.95 8.70
N SER A 198 -6.90 -1.64 8.51
CA SER A 198 -7.68 -1.08 7.40
C SER A 198 -6.84 -0.84 6.15
N ASP A 199 -5.58 -0.47 6.34
CA ASP A 199 -4.68 -0.07 5.28
C ASP A 199 -3.26 -0.60 5.55
N VAL A 200 -2.48 -0.79 4.49
CA VAL A 200 -1.09 -1.28 4.54
C VAL A 200 -0.16 -0.30 3.85
N VAL A 201 0.97 0.00 4.47
CA VAL A 201 2.08 0.72 3.87
C VAL A 201 3.28 -0.21 3.77
N HIS A 202 3.72 -0.49 2.55
CA HIS A 202 4.81 -1.42 2.27
C HIS A 202 6.11 -0.66 1.95
N LEU A 203 7.04 -0.66 2.93
CA LEU A 203 8.38 -0.06 2.87
C LEU A 203 9.48 -1.11 3.03
N GLY A 204 9.11 -2.36 3.33
CA GLY A 204 10.03 -3.42 3.71
C GLY A 204 10.70 -4.06 2.49
N GLU A 205 11.82 -3.48 2.07
CA GLU A 205 12.66 -3.98 0.99
C GLU A 205 14.14 -3.74 1.28
N ILE A 206 15.01 -4.45 0.56
CA ILE A 206 16.44 -4.15 0.52
C ILE A 206 16.65 -3.02 -0.47
N VAL A 207 17.22 -1.91 -0.01
CA VAL A 207 17.34 -0.69 -0.80
C VAL A 207 18.78 -0.18 -0.87
N GLY A 208 19.11 0.48 -1.99
CA GLY A 208 20.45 0.92 -2.33
C GLY A 208 21.18 -0.09 -3.24
N ASP A 209 21.64 0.38 -4.40
CA ASP A 209 22.27 -0.49 -5.41
C ASP A 209 23.42 -1.33 -4.85
N PRO A 210 24.34 -0.79 -3.97
CA PRO A 210 25.40 -1.60 -3.37
C PRO A 210 24.86 -2.79 -2.56
N ALA A 211 23.82 -2.61 -1.77
CA ALA A 211 23.25 -3.69 -0.96
C ALA A 211 22.48 -4.70 -1.81
N VAL A 212 21.73 -4.23 -2.82
CA VAL A 212 20.92 -5.07 -3.72
C VAL A 212 21.85 -5.96 -4.58
N ASN A 213 23.00 -5.47 -5.00
CA ASN A 213 23.94 -6.20 -5.86
C ASN A 213 24.79 -7.25 -5.11
N LEU A 214 24.75 -7.29 -3.77
CA LEU A 214 25.51 -8.28 -2.99
C LEU A 214 25.03 -9.73 -3.25
N ASN A 215 23.73 -9.91 -3.43
CA ASN A 215 23.15 -11.21 -3.76
C ASN A 215 21.82 -11.02 -4.50
N THR A 216 21.82 -11.34 -5.79
CA THR A 216 20.68 -11.15 -6.70
C THR A 216 19.45 -11.95 -6.26
N LYS A 217 19.59 -13.22 -5.91
CA LYS A 217 18.47 -14.10 -5.48
C LYS A 217 17.82 -13.56 -4.21
N PHE A 218 18.66 -13.22 -3.23
CA PHE A 218 18.19 -12.63 -1.95
C PHE A 218 17.43 -11.32 -2.18
N SER A 219 17.94 -10.47 -3.07
CA SER A 219 17.33 -9.18 -3.38
C SER A 219 16.02 -9.30 -4.16
N ILE A 220 15.94 -10.21 -5.14
CA ILE A 220 14.68 -10.47 -5.88
C ILE A 220 13.63 -11.02 -4.93
N ARG A 221 13.97 -11.96 -4.06
CA ARG A 221 13.06 -12.50 -3.06
C ARG A 221 12.51 -11.39 -2.18
N HIS A 222 13.36 -10.56 -1.56
CA HIS A 222 12.93 -9.54 -0.61
C HIS A 222 12.21 -8.35 -1.26
N ASN A 223 12.50 -8.02 -2.53
CA ASN A 223 11.95 -6.83 -3.16
C ASN A 223 10.76 -7.14 -4.08
N TYR A 224 10.74 -8.29 -4.75
CA TYR A 224 9.70 -8.64 -5.70
C TYR A 224 8.77 -9.74 -5.18
N GLU A 225 9.31 -10.91 -4.79
CA GLU A 225 8.48 -12.03 -4.37
C GLU A 225 7.71 -11.73 -3.08
N ASN A 226 8.37 -11.11 -2.09
CA ASN A 226 7.73 -10.66 -0.86
C ASN A 226 6.60 -9.67 -1.14
N THR A 227 6.79 -8.73 -2.07
CA THR A 227 5.76 -7.75 -2.44
C THR A 227 4.53 -8.43 -3.02
N ASN A 228 4.70 -9.38 -3.94
CA ASN A 228 3.61 -10.15 -4.52
C ASN A 228 2.84 -10.97 -3.48
N PHE A 229 3.57 -11.60 -2.56
CA PHE A 229 2.96 -12.35 -1.47
C PHE A 229 2.15 -11.42 -0.54
N VAL A 230 2.71 -10.29 -0.15
CA VAL A 230 2.04 -9.29 0.71
C VAL A 230 0.76 -8.77 0.06
N ILE A 231 0.75 -8.48 -1.24
CA ILE A 231 -0.45 -8.02 -1.96
C ILE A 231 -1.55 -9.09 -1.88
N THR A 232 -1.20 -10.35 -2.12
CA THR A 232 -2.14 -11.47 -2.05
C THR A 232 -2.77 -11.57 -0.66
N GLU A 233 -1.98 -11.44 0.40
CA GLU A 233 -2.49 -11.45 1.77
C GLU A 233 -3.32 -10.19 2.10
N CYS A 234 -2.98 -9.03 1.52
CA CYS A 234 -3.81 -7.82 1.65
C CYS A 234 -5.21 -8.00 1.05
N ILE A 235 -5.30 -8.62 -0.12
CA ILE A 235 -6.58 -8.87 -0.81
C ILE A 235 -7.42 -9.86 0.00
N LYS A 236 -6.84 -10.98 0.47
CA LYS A 236 -7.50 -11.98 1.32
C LYS A 236 -8.05 -11.38 2.61
N ASN A 237 -7.35 -10.42 3.20
CA ASN A 237 -7.74 -9.77 4.44
C ASN A 237 -8.57 -8.48 4.23
N ASN A 238 -9.11 -8.25 3.02
CA ASN A 238 -9.96 -7.11 2.67
C ASN A 238 -9.33 -5.75 3.03
N ILE A 239 -8.03 -5.60 2.84
CA ILE A 239 -7.33 -4.33 3.01
C ILE A 239 -7.91 -3.30 2.03
N ASN A 240 -8.27 -2.13 2.57
CA ASN A 240 -8.86 -1.07 1.77
C ASN A 240 -7.80 -0.37 0.92
N LYS A 241 -6.70 0.10 1.51
CA LYS A 241 -5.65 0.81 0.78
C LYS A 241 -4.28 0.16 0.98
N PHE A 242 -3.59 -0.07 -0.12
CA PHE A 242 -2.22 -0.58 -0.14
C PHE A 242 -1.30 0.48 -0.75
N ILE A 243 -0.37 1.02 0.03
CA ILE A 243 0.58 2.03 -0.41
C ILE A 243 1.95 1.39 -0.56
N PHE A 244 2.49 1.42 -1.77
CA PHE A 244 3.80 0.87 -2.09
C PHE A 244 4.83 1.99 -2.29
N ALA A 245 5.96 1.88 -1.62
CA ALA A 245 7.10 2.77 -1.81
C ALA A 245 7.96 2.30 -2.99
N SER A 246 7.69 2.84 -4.17
CA SER A 246 8.55 2.72 -5.34
C SER A 246 9.61 3.84 -5.34
N SER A 247 10.32 4.04 -6.43
CA SER A 247 11.45 4.95 -6.53
C SER A 247 11.49 5.67 -7.88
N CYS A 248 11.86 6.94 -7.89
CA CYS A 248 12.18 7.66 -9.13
C CYS A 248 13.40 7.10 -9.86
N SER A 249 14.20 6.19 -9.26
CA SER A 249 15.29 5.48 -9.93
C SER A 249 14.83 4.64 -11.13
N VAL A 250 13.53 4.35 -11.25
CA VAL A 250 12.91 3.68 -12.41
C VAL A 250 13.09 4.46 -13.71
N TYR A 251 13.32 5.78 -13.64
CA TYR A 251 13.62 6.61 -14.80
C TYR A 251 15.06 6.49 -15.31
N GLY A 252 15.99 6.05 -14.46
CA GLY A 252 17.39 5.75 -14.77
C GLY A 252 18.16 6.97 -15.30
N SER A 253 18.25 7.11 -16.64
CA SER A 253 18.88 8.25 -17.29
C SER A 253 17.92 8.87 -18.32
N SER A 254 17.71 10.19 -18.23
CA SER A 254 16.82 10.92 -19.13
C SER A 254 17.31 12.35 -19.36
N LYS A 255 17.31 12.77 -20.62
CA LYS A 255 17.62 14.16 -21.02
C LYS A 255 16.43 15.10 -20.75
N VAL A 256 15.20 14.56 -20.69
CA VAL A 256 13.98 15.33 -20.46
C VAL A 256 13.50 15.19 -19.01
N LYS A 257 12.69 16.13 -18.55
CA LYS A 257 12.07 16.07 -17.22
C LYS A 257 10.99 15.00 -17.19
N CYS A 258 11.21 13.93 -16.42
CA CYS A 258 10.32 12.78 -16.32
C CYS A 258 9.03 13.09 -15.54
N ASN A 259 7.94 12.46 -15.93
CA ASN A 259 6.68 12.39 -15.19
C ASN A 259 6.20 10.93 -15.15
N GLU A 260 5.03 10.66 -14.55
CA GLU A 260 4.52 9.30 -14.34
C GLU A 260 4.20 8.54 -15.64
N LYS A 261 4.04 9.24 -16.76
CA LYS A 261 3.81 8.67 -18.10
C LYS A 261 5.11 8.48 -18.90
N SER A 262 6.25 8.97 -18.40
CA SER A 262 7.53 8.86 -19.09
C SER A 262 7.98 7.41 -19.20
N LYS A 263 8.68 7.08 -20.30
CA LYS A 263 9.32 5.77 -20.51
C LYS A 263 10.27 5.47 -19.36
N LEU A 264 10.19 4.26 -18.81
CA LEU A 264 11.08 3.77 -17.76
C LEU A 264 12.37 3.24 -18.39
N ASN A 265 13.52 3.57 -17.76
CA ASN A 265 14.84 3.17 -18.23
C ASN A 265 15.72 2.75 -17.06
N PRO A 266 15.40 1.59 -16.40
CA PRO A 266 16.09 1.15 -15.19
C PRO A 266 17.54 0.77 -15.49
N VAL A 267 18.48 1.35 -14.72
CA VAL A 267 19.93 1.09 -14.86
C VAL A 267 20.47 0.18 -13.73
N SER A 268 19.62 -0.30 -12.85
CA SER A 268 20.00 -1.16 -11.73
C SER A 268 18.97 -2.27 -11.47
N LEU A 269 19.40 -3.36 -10.81
CA LEU A 269 18.52 -4.44 -10.37
C LEU A 269 17.42 -3.91 -9.44
N TYR A 270 17.76 -3.00 -8.53
CA TYR A 270 16.81 -2.34 -7.66
C TYR A 270 15.66 -1.68 -8.43
N ALA A 271 15.99 -0.87 -9.44
CA ALA A 271 14.99 -0.20 -10.27
C ALA A 271 14.14 -1.20 -11.07
N LYS A 272 14.73 -2.30 -11.57
CA LYS A 272 13.99 -3.37 -12.24
C LYS A 272 12.99 -4.05 -11.32
N CYS A 273 13.39 -4.43 -10.10
CA CYS A 273 12.47 -4.99 -9.10
C CYS A 273 11.31 -4.03 -8.80
N LYS A 274 11.60 -2.72 -8.66
CA LYS A 274 10.53 -1.72 -8.44
C LYS A 274 9.52 -1.70 -9.56
N ILE A 275 9.97 -1.72 -10.82
CA ILE A 275 9.07 -1.72 -11.99
C ILE A 275 8.19 -2.97 -12.02
N GLU A 276 8.77 -4.14 -11.78
CA GLU A 276 7.99 -5.39 -11.78
C GLU A 276 6.99 -5.43 -10.62
N SER A 277 7.36 -4.92 -9.43
CA SER A 277 6.43 -4.75 -8.32
C SER A 277 5.30 -3.76 -8.64
N GLU A 278 5.59 -2.61 -9.29
CA GLU A 278 4.56 -1.67 -9.73
C GLU A 278 3.55 -2.33 -10.69
N LYS A 279 4.05 -3.09 -11.68
CA LYS A 279 3.20 -3.82 -12.64
C LYS A 279 2.29 -4.83 -11.92
N ALA A 280 2.87 -5.63 -11.02
CA ALA A 280 2.13 -6.61 -10.26
C ALA A 280 1.05 -5.95 -9.38
N ILE A 281 1.38 -4.88 -8.65
CA ILE A 281 0.46 -4.15 -7.78
C ILE A 281 -0.74 -3.60 -8.59
N LEU A 282 -0.46 -3.00 -9.75
CA LEU A 282 -1.49 -2.34 -10.57
C LEU A 282 -2.32 -3.33 -11.41
N SER A 283 -1.87 -4.59 -11.57
CA SER A 283 -2.66 -5.63 -12.24
C SER A 283 -3.84 -6.12 -11.41
N PHE A 284 -3.79 -5.95 -10.08
CA PHE A 284 -4.88 -6.35 -9.19
C PHE A 284 -6.05 -5.36 -9.25
N LYS A 285 -7.10 -5.73 -9.98
CA LYS A 285 -8.34 -4.94 -10.15
C LYS A 285 -9.47 -5.46 -9.26
N SER A 286 -9.19 -5.79 -8.00
CA SER A 286 -10.20 -6.34 -7.08
C SER A 286 -11.05 -5.22 -6.44
N GLY A 287 -12.34 -5.25 -6.64
CA GLY A 287 -13.45 -4.54 -5.98
C GLY A 287 -13.13 -3.35 -5.07
N SER A 288 -12.92 -3.57 -3.78
CA SER A 288 -12.66 -2.52 -2.78
C SER A 288 -11.18 -2.19 -2.61
N PHE A 289 -10.25 -3.02 -3.11
CA PHE A 289 -8.81 -2.82 -2.98
C PHE A 289 -8.34 -1.57 -3.73
N CYS A 290 -7.57 -0.74 -3.05
CA CYS A 290 -7.08 0.53 -3.56
C CYS A 290 -5.55 0.56 -3.52
N PRO A 291 -4.85 -0.01 -4.51
CA PRO A 291 -3.40 0.08 -4.59
C PRO A 291 -2.97 1.48 -5.04
N VAL A 292 -1.88 1.96 -4.44
CA VAL A 292 -1.25 3.26 -4.75
C VAL A 292 0.25 3.08 -4.78
N VAL A 293 0.89 3.54 -5.84
CA VAL A 293 2.34 3.52 -6.01
C VAL A 293 2.93 4.91 -5.80
N LEU A 294 3.91 5.03 -4.92
CA LEU A 294 4.64 6.27 -4.65
C LEU A 294 6.09 6.13 -5.12
N ARG A 295 6.45 6.74 -6.26
CA ARG A 295 7.83 6.82 -6.75
C ARG A 295 8.55 7.91 -5.97
N LEU A 296 9.31 7.52 -4.95
CA LEU A 296 10.00 8.44 -4.07
C LEU A 296 11.24 9.02 -4.74
N SER A 297 11.47 10.32 -4.55
CA SER A 297 12.74 10.99 -4.85
C SER A 297 13.87 10.45 -3.96
N THR A 298 15.10 10.88 -4.20
CA THR A 298 16.25 10.57 -3.32
C THR A 298 15.98 11.11 -1.93
N VAL A 299 15.79 10.21 -0.97
CA VAL A 299 15.38 10.57 0.40
C VAL A 299 16.60 11.01 1.20
N TYR A 300 16.42 12.06 2.04
CA TYR A 300 17.45 12.58 2.93
C TYR A 300 16.86 13.04 4.28
N GLY A 301 17.73 13.34 5.24
CA GLY A 301 17.33 13.90 6.53
C GLY A 301 17.52 12.95 7.71
N ASP A 302 17.16 13.41 8.90
CA ASP A 302 17.33 12.63 10.13
C ASP A 302 16.16 11.68 10.38
N SER A 303 16.49 10.52 10.94
CA SER A 303 15.54 9.46 11.30
C SER A 303 16.07 8.74 12.56
N PRO A 304 15.20 8.10 13.36
CA PRO A 304 15.65 7.21 14.44
C PRO A 304 16.65 6.17 13.94
N ARG A 305 16.33 5.44 12.87
CA ARG A 305 17.29 4.60 12.14
C ARG A 305 17.98 5.45 11.08
N LYS A 306 19.24 5.80 11.30
CA LYS A 306 20.03 6.63 10.38
C LYS A 306 20.43 5.86 9.13
N ARG A 307 20.67 6.61 8.03
CA ARG A 307 21.20 6.05 6.77
C ARG A 307 22.31 6.94 6.23
N PHE A 308 23.53 6.52 6.49
CA PHE A 308 24.73 7.24 6.03
C PHE A 308 25.25 6.74 4.66
N ASP A 309 24.55 5.82 4.03
CA ASP A 309 24.73 5.41 2.64
C ASP A 309 23.94 6.30 1.64
N LEU A 310 23.04 7.19 2.12
CA LEU A 310 22.33 8.17 1.28
C LEU A 310 23.17 9.43 1.07
N VAL A 311 23.25 9.91 -0.16
CA VAL A 311 24.22 10.93 -0.58
C VAL A 311 24.27 12.19 0.32
N VAL A 312 23.13 12.80 0.62
CA VAL A 312 23.09 14.00 1.50
C VAL A 312 23.57 13.66 2.90
N ASN A 313 23.02 12.60 3.49
CA ASN A 313 23.39 12.16 4.84
C ASN A 313 24.85 11.73 4.90
N ARG A 314 25.33 11.02 3.86
CA ARG A 314 26.72 10.57 3.74
C ARG A 314 27.69 11.75 3.69
N PHE A 315 27.46 12.70 2.80
CA PHE A 315 28.34 13.86 2.70
C PHE A 315 28.34 14.67 3.98
N THR A 316 27.18 14.84 4.61
CA THR A 316 27.08 15.54 5.90
C THR A 316 27.90 14.84 6.99
N ILE A 317 27.75 13.53 7.18
CA ILE A 317 28.50 12.82 8.23
C ILE A 317 29.98 12.76 7.94
N MET A 318 30.40 12.53 6.68
CA MET A 318 31.81 12.53 6.28
C MET A 318 32.47 13.86 6.55
N SER A 319 31.81 14.98 6.25
CA SER A 319 32.30 16.32 6.55
C SER A 319 32.48 16.55 8.07
N ILE A 320 31.53 16.05 8.87
CA ILE A 320 31.59 16.23 10.36
C ILE A 320 32.73 15.44 10.98
N ILE A 321 33.03 14.25 10.49
CA ILE A 321 34.13 13.40 11.00
C ILE A 321 35.46 13.64 10.27
N GLY A 322 35.54 14.71 9.48
CA GLY A 322 36.78 15.11 8.79
C GLY A 322 37.23 14.19 7.66
N ARG A 323 36.33 13.34 7.14
CA ARG A 323 36.65 12.43 6.02
C ARG A 323 36.50 13.13 4.67
N HIS A 324 37.44 12.81 3.76
CA HIS A 324 37.41 13.28 2.39
C HIS A 324 36.20 12.74 1.62
N ILE A 325 35.57 13.56 0.77
CA ILE A 325 34.42 13.20 -0.07
C ILE A 325 34.90 12.97 -1.49
N GLY A 326 34.90 11.71 -1.95
CA GLY A 326 35.03 11.39 -3.38
C GLY A 326 33.69 11.68 -4.09
N LEU A 327 33.68 12.66 -5.00
CA LEU A 327 32.49 13.08 -5.71
C LEU A 327 32.38 12.39 -7.08
N TYR A 328 31.51 11.42 -7.16
CA TYR A 328 31.18 10.72 -8.42
C TYR A 328 29.98 11.40 -9.10
N GLY A 329 30.11 11.71 -10.39
CA GLY A 329 29.00 12.23 -11.19
C GLY A 329 28.43 13.57 -10.67
N GLY A 330 29.27 14.53 -10.28
CA GLY A 330 28.87 15.81 -9.69
C GLY A 330 27.85 16.61 -10.52
N SER A 331 27.86 16.48 -11.86
CA SER A 331 26.92 17.12 -12.79
C SER A 331 25.57 16.39 -12.91
N SER A 332 25.44 15.17 -12.36
CA SER A 332 24.23 14.36 -12.48
C SER A 332 23.08 14.92 -11.64
N TRP A 333 21.91 15.04 -12.27
CA TRP A 333 20.68 15.50 -11.64
C TRP A 333 19.98 14.40 -10.87
N ARG A 334 19.45 14.75 -9.70
CA ARG A 334 18.54 13.90 -8.90
C ARG A 334 17.42 14.74 -8.31
N PRO A 335 16.20 14.22 -8.22
CA PRO A 335 15.19 14.79 -7.35
C PRO A 335 15.47 14.40 -5.90
N PHE A 336 15.21 15.31 -4.98
CA PHE A 336 15.40 15.10 -3.54
C PHE A 336 14.12 15.32 -2.75
N ILE A 337 14.00 14.65 -1.60
CA ILE A 337 12.88 14.82 -0.67
C ILE A 337 13.32 14.47 0.76
N SER A 338 12.89 15.25 1.75
CA SER A 338 13.14 14.90 3.14
C SER A 338 12.35 13.67 3.59
N VAL A 339 12.88 12.87 4.50
CA VAL A 339 12.19 11.72 5.09
C VAL A 339 10.90 12.12 5.80
N LYS A 340 10.83 13.34 6.34
CA LYS A 340 9.62 13.92 6.94
C LYS A 340 8.55 14.18 5.88
N ASP A 341 8.93 14.74 4.73
CA ASP A 341 8.00 14.97 3.61
C ASP A 341 7.51 13.66 2.97
N VAL A 342 8.36 12.63 2.88
CA VAL A 342 7.93 11.28 2.47
C VAL A 342 6.83 10.77 3.41
N SER A 343 7.06 10.87 4.72
CA SER A 343 6.08 10.45 5.73
C SER A 343 4.77 11.25 5.63
N ARG A 344 4.87 12.57 5.37
CA ARG A 344 3.69 13.43 5.13
C ARG A 344 2.94 13.05 3.85
N ALA A 345 3.64 12.69 2.78
CA ALA A 345 3.02 12.22 1.53
C ALA A 345 2.26 10.91 1.74
N ILE A 346 2.84 9.94 2.44
CA ILE A 346 2.18 8.68 2.79
C ILE A 346 0.94 8.94 3.66
N LEU A 347 1.04 9.76 4.70
CA LEU A 347 -0.11 10.15 5.53
C LEU A 347 -1.20 10.85 4.71
N LYS A 348 -0.82 11.74 3.78
CA LYS A 348 -1.76 12.39 2.86
C LYS A 348 -2.46 11.37 1.97
N THR A 349 -1.73 10.40 1.43
CA THR A 349 -2.28 9.29 0.62
C THR A 349 -3.29 8.47 1.42
N LEU A 350 -2.98 8.13 2.68
CA LEU A 350 -3.92 7.43 3.58
C LEU A 350 -5.22 8.22 3.80
N LYS A 351 -5.14 9.55 3.91
CA LYS A 351 -6.27 10.45 4.14
C LYS A 351 -7.07 10.79 2.87
N THR A 352 -6.47 10.64 1.68
CA THR A 352 -7.12 10.98 0.40
C THR A 352 -8.16 9.91 0.04
N LYS A 353 -9.27 10.31 -0.57
CA LYS A 353 -10.35 9.41 -1.03
C LYS A 353 -9.82 8.40 -2.04
N ASN A 354 -10.35 7.17 -2.02
CA ASN A 354 -9.89 6.10 -2.92
C ASN A 354 -10.09 6.43 -4.40
N GLU A 355 -11.15 7.14 -4.74
CA GLU A 355 -11.48 7.54 -6.12
C GLU A 355 -10.38 8.40 -6.77
N ILE A 356 -9.61 9.13 -5.94
CA ILE A 356 -8.52 10.00 -6.40
C ILE A 356 -7.21 9.22 -6.59
N VAL A 357 -6.96 8.19 -5.76
CA VAL A 357 -5.65 7.55 -5.67
C VAL A 357 -5.61 6.09 -6.09
N ARG A 358 -6.75 5.45 -6.32
CA ARG A 358 -6.84 4.04 -6.72
C ARG A 358 -6.14 3.79 -8.05
N ASN A 359 -5.26 2.79 -8.10
CA ASN A 359 -4.48 2.40 -9.28
C ASN A 359 -3.60 3.54 -9.84
N GLU A 360 -3.25 4.50 -9.00
CA GLU A 360 -2.46 5.64 -9.40
C GLU A 360 -0.98 5.48 -9.01
N ILE A 361 -0.12 5.97 -9.89
CA ILE A 361 1.30 6.19 -9.62
C ILE A 361 1.49 7.68 -9.37
N PHE A 362 2.21 8.03 -8.32
CA PHE A 362 2.61 9.41 -8.04
C PHE A 362 4.12 9.50 -7.86
N ASN A 363 4.75 10.43 -8.55
CA ASN A 363 6.09 10.89 -8.17
C ASN A 363 5.99 11.72 -6.88
N VAL A 364 6.86 11.46 -5.91
CA VAL A 364 6.82 12.09 -4.60
C VAL A 364 8.09 12.91 -4.38
N GLY A 365 7.92 14.23 -4.35
CA GLY A 365 8.99 15.21 -4.21
C GLY A 365 8.48 16.63 -4.42
N GLY A 366 9.38 17.58 -4.58
CA GLY A 366 9.08 18.97 -4.91
C GLY A 366 9.63 19.35 -6.28
N THR A 367 8.84 20.05 -7.07
CA THR A 367 9.25 20.44 -8.45
C THR A 367 10.51 21.29 -8.48
N LYS A 368 10.79 22.04 -7.40
CA LYS A 368 12.02 22.86 -7.23
C LYS A 368 13.17 22.07 -6.58
N GLU A 369 12.93 20.84 -6.12
CA GLU A 369 13.91 20.03 -5.39
C GLU A 369 14.65 19.03 -6.32
N ASN A 370 14.94 19.44 -7.56
CA ASN A 370 15.86 18.75 -8.47
C ASN A 370 17.21 19.46 -8.41
N TYR A 371 18.25 18.78 -7.92
CA TYR A 371 19.59 19.30 -7.73
C TYR A 371 20.63 18.43 -8.44
N LYS A 372 21.78 19.01 -8.81
CA LYS A 372 22.98 18.26 -9.14
C LYS A 372 23.62 17.73 -7.87
N ILE A 373 24.36 16.64 -7.96
CA ILE A 373 25.10 16.10 -6.80
C ILE A 373 26.10 17.13 -6.25
N MET A 374 26.71 17.94 -7.12
CA MET A 374 27.61 19.02 -6.71
C MET A 374 26.91 20.12 -5.90
N ASP A 375 25.64 20.38 -6.14
CA ASP A 375 24.88 21.40 -5.38
C ASP A 375 24.82 21.04 -3.89
N ILE A 376 24.81 19.74 -3.54
CA ILE A 376 24.84 19.28 -2.13
C ILE A 376 26.17 19.69 -1.48
N VAL A 377 27.28 19.53 -2.17
CA VAL A 377 28.60 19.95 -1.68
C VAL A 377 28.64 21.46 -1.48
N ASN A 378 28.11 22.22 -2.45
CA ASN A 378 28.05 23.69 -2.36
C ASN A 378 27.17 24.18 -1.21
N ILE A 379 26.07 23.50 -0.92
CA ILE A 379 25.23 23.82 0.23
C ILE A 379 25.95 23.47 1.53
N LEU A 380 26.62 22.32 1.62
CA LEU A 380 27.36 21.90 2.81
C LEU A 380 28.48 22.87 3.16
N LYS A 381 29.21 23.39 2.17
CA LYS A 381 30.28 24.40 2.35
C LYS A 381 29.83 25.65 3.10
N LYS A 382 28.54 26.00 3.05
CA LYS A 382 27.99 27.14 3.83
C LYS A 382 28.00 26.90 5.36
N TYR A 383 28.03 25.62 5.77
CA TYR A 383 27.81 25.25 7.20
C TYR A 383 28.95 24.50 7.83
N ILE A 384 29.86 23.94 7.01
CA ILE A 384 31.00 23.16 7.52
C ILE A 384 32.13 23.15 6.49
N ASN A 385 33.38 23.23 6.98
CA ASN A 385 34.53 22.98 6.14
C ASN A 385 34.57 21.52 5.71
N LEU A 386 34.84 21.27 4.44
CA LEU A 386 34.91 19.92 3.91
C LEU A 386 35.97 19.81 2.82
N SER A 387 36.57 18.65 2.71
CA SER A 387 37.52 18.27 1.65
C SER A 387 36.80 17.37 0.67
N PHE A 388 36.94 17.66 -0.64
CA PHE A 388 36.41 16.80 -1.70
C PHE A 388 37.29 16.83 -2.95
N SER A 389 37.18 15.73 -3.74
CA SER A 389 37.78 15.65 -5.09
C SER A 389 36.76 15.08 -6.09
N TYR A 390 36.96 15.43 -7.36
CA TYR A 390 36.22 14.79 -8.42
C TYR A 390 36.85 13.44 -8.75
N GLU A 391 36.03 12.39 -8.70
CA GLU A 391 36.45 11.06 -9.07
C GLU A 391 36.15 10.78 -10.56
N LYS A 392 37.16 10.34 -11.32
CA LYS A 392 37.05 10.10 -12.77
C LYS A 392 36.12 8.93 -13.11
N LYS A 393 35.99 7.94 -12.23
CA LYS A 393 35.20 6.74 -12.46
C LYS A 393 33.75 6.98 -12.10
N ILE A 394 32.88 7.08 -13.10
CA ILE A 394 31.43 7.22 -12.91
C ILE A 394 30.83 5.84 -12.69
N ASN A 395 30.54 5.49 -11.45
CA ASN A 395 29.84 4.24 -11.10
C ASN A 395 28.30 4.40 -11.12
N ASP A 396 27.78 5.62 -11.09
CA ASP A 396 26.35 5.89 -11.07
C ASP A 396 25.88 6.54 -12.36
N ARG A 397 25.20 5.74 -13.21
CA ARG A 397 24.67 6.15 -14.52
C ARG A 397 23.35 6.92 -14.44
N ARG A 398 22.77 7.06 -13.27
CA ARG A 398 21.49 7.77 -13.09
C ARG A 398 21.68 9.26 -13.32
N ASN A 399 20.84 9.84 -14.17
CA ASN A 399 20.82 11.30 -14.44
C ASN A 399 19.43 11.70 -14.93
N TYR A 400 18.59 12.26 -14.05
CA TYR A 400 17.22 12.60 -14.40
C TYR A 400 16.65 13.68 -13.49
N LYS A 401 15.75 14.49 -14.06
CA LYS A 401 14.87 15.44 -13.36
C LYS A 401 13.45 14.90 -13.34
N VAL A 402 12.67 15.21 -12.31
CA VAL A 402 11.30 14.72 -12.16
C VAL A 402 10.32 15.85 -11.92
N SER A 403 9.12 15.71 -12.49
CA SER A 403 7.97 16.59 -12.27
C SER A 403 7.06 15.97 -11.20
N PHE A 404 6.58 16.79 -10.29
CA PHE A 404 5.68 16.39 -9.20
C PHE A 404 4.30 17.04 -9.31
N LYS A 405 4.00 17.63 -10.48
CA LYS A 405 2.72 18.31 -10.73
C LYS A 405 1.49 17.43 -10.49
N LYS A 406 1.59 16.11 -10.69
CA LYS A 406 0.47 15.19 -10.50
C LYS A 406 0.04 15.09 -9.04
N ILE A 407 0.99 14.86 -8.13
CA ILE A 407 0.68 14.77 -6.69
C ILE A 407 0.24 16.12 -6.13
N GLU A 408 0.85 17.22 -6.63
CA GLU A 408 0.46 18.59 -6.27
C GLU A 408 -1.00 18.87 -6.64
N LYS A 409 -1.43 18.49 -7.86
CA LYS A 409 -2.79 18.74 -8.36
C LYS A 409 -3.83 17.78 -7.75
N LYS A 410 -3.59 16.45 -7.80
CA LYS A 410 -4.57 15.44 -7.39
C LYS A 410 -4.70 15.31 -5.87
N MET A 411 -3.60 15.47 -5.14
CA MET A 411 -3.60 15.27 -3.69
C MET A 411 -3.39 16.56 -2.90
N LEU A 412 -3.17 17.69 -3.57
CA LEU A 412 -2.83 18.97 -2.92
C LEU A 412 -1.66 18.81 -1.94
N PHE A 413 -0.66 18.00 -2.36
CA PHE A 413 0.54 17.76 -1.58
C PHE A 413 1.68 18.64 -2.07
N LYS A 414 2.35 19.33 -1.14
CA LYS A 414 3.56 20.11 -1.38
C LYS A 414 4.60 19.76 -0.32
N THR A 415 5.87 19.67 -0.71
CA THR A 415 6.99 19.53 0.22
C THR A 415 7.08 20.77 1.11
N LYS A 416 7.42 20.58 2.37
CA LYS A 416 7.62 21.67 3.35
C LYS A 416 9.10 21.94 3.61
N ASP A 417 9.91 20.88 3.56
CA ASP A 417 11.31 20.96 3.86
C ASP A 417 12.11 21.35 2.60
N LYS A 418 13.03 22.31 2.75
CA LYS A 418 14.00 22.70 1.72
C LYS A 418 15.34 22.03 2.03
N LEU A 419 16.05 21.57 0.99
CA LEU A 419 17.33 20.85 1.12
C LEU A 419 18.36 21.64 1.96
N ASP A 420 18.51 22.93 1.72
CA ASP A 420 19.46 23.81 2.43
C ASP A 420 19.17 23.83 3.95
N ASN A 421 17.91 24.05 4.35
CA ASN A 421 17.53 24.10 5.76
C ASN A 421 17.76 22.76 6.46
N VAL A 422 17.42 21.64 5.80
CA VAL A 422 17.60 20.31 6.39
C VAL A 422 19.10 19.97 6.53
N ILE A 423 19.94 20.35 5.56
CA ILE A 423 21.41 20.18 5.67
C ILE A 423 21.94 20.97 6.86
N LYS A 424 21.53 22.24 7.02
CA LYS A 424 21.88 23.06 8.19
C LYS A 424 21.54 22.36 9.51
N ASP A 425 20.31 21.84 9.61
CA ASP A 425 19.84 21.13 10.82
C ASP A 425 20.61 19.82 11.05
N LEU A 426 20.92 19.08 9.99
CA LEU A 426 21.72 17.86 10.09
C LEU A 426 23.13 18.14 10.59
N VAL A 427 23.80 19.17 10.06
CA VAL A 427 25.13 19.59 10.50
C VAL A 427 25.10 19.96 11.99
N LYS A 428 24.14 20.80 12.42
CA LYS A 428 23.96 21.17 13.82
C LYS A 428 23.72 19.96 14.72
N LYS A 429 22.88 19.04 14.29
CA LYS A 429 22.50 17.86 15.07
C LYS A 429 23.63 16.84 15.16
N TYR A 430 24.28 16.54 14.03
CA TYR A 430 25.30 15.49 13.96
C TYR A 430 26.64 15.91 14.51
N LYS A 431 26.97 17.22 14.60
CA LYS A 431 28.15 17.71 15.32
C LYS A 431 28.19 17.26 16.78
N LYS A 432 27.02 16.99 17.39
CA LYS A 432 26.95 16.50 18.79
C LYS A 432 27.36 15.03 18.93
N LEU A 433 27.43 14.26 17.84
CA LEU A 433 27.84 12.84 17.75
C LEU A 433 27.36 11.94 18.90
N ASN A 434 26.09 12.08 19.29
CA ASN A 434 25.48 11.24 20.33
C ASN A 434 25.23 9.78 19.81
N PHE A 435 26.02 9.32 18.84
CA PHE A 435 25.99 8.01 18.23
C PHE A 435 27.32 7.70 17.55
N ASN A 436 27.63 6.40 17.38
CA ASN A 436 28.79 5.97 16.62
C ASN A 436 28.49 6.06 15.10
N PRO A 437 29.16 6.97 14.35
CA PRO A 437 28.93 7.14 12.91
C PRO A 437 29.34 5.92 12.07
N ASN A 438 30.19 5.04 12.61
CA ASN A 438 30.64 3.81 11.93
C ASN A 438 29.77 2.59 12.26
N ASN A 439 28.63 2.75 12.95
CA ASN A 439 27.72 1.64 13.22
C ASN A 439 27.17 1.07 11.92
N ASP A 440 27.43 -0.21 11.65
CA ASP A 440 26.97 -0.91 10.44
C ASP A 440 25.46 -0.84 10.23
N ASN A 441 24.67 -0.73 11.29
CA ASN A 441 23.22 -0.61 11.18
C ASN A 441 22.79 0.68 10.45
N PHE A 442 23.71 1.64 10.23
CA PHE A 442 23.46 2.88 9.49
C PHE A 442 23.87 2.81 8.02
N TYR A 443 24.44 1.67 7.57
CA TYR A 443 24.87 1.40 6.20
C TYR A 443 24.24 0.13 5.69
N ASN A 444 23.41 0.24 4.64
CA ASN A 444 22.66 -0.92 4.15
C ASN A 444 23.57 -2.02 3.62
N ASP A 445 24.56 -1.67 2.80
CA ASP A 445 25.50 -2.62 2.20
C ASP A 445 26.35 -3.36 3.25
N SER A 446 26.92 -2.64 4.23
CA SER A 446 27.71 -3.25 5.31
C SER A 446 26.86 -4.24 6.11
N LYS A 447 25.62 -3.86 6.44
CA LYS A 447 24.75 -4.70 7.24
C LYS A 447 24.27 -5.95 6.47
N ILE A 448 23.87 -5.79 5.21
CA ILE A 448 23.42 -6.92 4.38
C ILE A 448 24.58 -7.88 4.12
N ARG A 449 25.80 -7.38 3.88
CA ARG A 449 27.00 -8.22 3.75
C ARG A 449 27.17 -9.11 4.98
N LYS A 450 27.12 -8.54 6.19
CA LYS A 450 27.22 -9.30 7.45
C LYS A 450 26.10 -10.35 7.63
N ILE A 451 24.88 -10.04 7.16
CA ILE A 451 23.77 -11.00 7.21
C ILE A 451 24.00 -12.17 6.24
N LEU A 452 24.50 -11.89 5.04
CA LEU A 452 24.78 -12.92 4.03
C LEU A 452 25.97 -13.84 4.42
N MET A 453 26.94 -13.32 5.17
CA MET A 453 28.07 -14.11 5.69
C MET A 453 27.70 -15.04 6.84
N LYS A 454 26.57 -14.82 7.51
CA LYS A 454 26.10 -15.66 8.64
C LYS A 454 25.16 -16.79 8.19
N LYS A 455 24.80 -16.84 6.93
CA LYS A 455 24.02 -17.90 6.29
C LYS A 455 24.92 -18.85 5.49
#